data_6e95541a3fa2bd23ee5ad01c53256222
#
_entry.id   6e95541a3fa2bd23ee5ad01c53256222
#
_cell.length_a   1.000
_cell.length_b   1.000
_cell.length_c   1.000
_cell.angle_alpha   90.00
_cell.angle_beta   90.00
_cell.angle_gamma   90.00
#
_symmetry.space_group_name_H-M   'P 1'
#
loop_
_entity.id
_entity.type
_entity.pdbx_description
1 polymer ?
#
loop_
_entity_poly.entity_id
_entity_poly.type
_entity_poly.pdbx_seq_one_letter_code
_entity_poly.pdbx_strand_id
1 'polypeptide(L)'
;MYEQLDLFGFAPSQYIIKKPIRLIELFAGIGAQSKALEVLKANFESYKIAEWSKESIKAYTYIHHYEEIKNCNNKEITNLDGISRNYNEPMTKKQINNLKDDEKILLTNCKKITHNLIDISKVKGEDLNIVDTDKYEYILTYSFPCQDLSLSGKLGGMEEGSGTRSSLLWEVERLLKECKNKPQILLMENVPQVIGTKNKSSFHKFMKRLENLGYKNFVKVLNAKDFYIPQNRQRCFMVSILTKEDVFSFPNKMKLDYYLLDFLDKEVDGKYYLSDDKIIEFFVNNSIKQKLKGNGFQFKPTFGDGIAKTITTKNGSRMDNNFIICKNKRLTETLKKLDNVNEVPLFLDTYNQKAHSKIVGTITTRVSSSNNSFLLIPENTKKGYAEAKVGDGVHINRPHQKRGVLQKGMIQTIKTSCDDIGVVVIGGIGEKKSNNGTQWFLQDRVYDNKISPAICTSFNPYFLTKHLRIRKLTPCECYKLMGFTQRDYERCAKIQSNATIYHQAGDSIVVTVLIAIFGKLLGIDYDKVIKEYVKGEILNESKYNI
;
A
#
# COMPACT_ATOMS: atom_id res chain seq x y z
N MET A 1 -6.44 14.59 -26.08
CA MET A 1 -7.47 15.06 -25.11
C MET A 1 -7.60 16.55 -25.34
N TYR A 2 -8.69 17.00 -25.97
CA TYR A 2 -8.90 18.39 -26.30
C TYR A 2 -9.12 19.16 -24.99
N GLU A 3 -8.33 20.20 -24.74
CA GLU A 3 -8.68 21.20 -23.74
C GLU A 3 -10.00 21.83 -24.13
N GLN A 4 -10.94 21.86 -23.22
CA GLN A 4 -12.24 22.48 -23.45
C GLN A 4 -12.01 24.00 -23.45
N LEU A 5 -11.82 24.57 -24.63
CA LEU A 5 -11.81 26.01 -24.84
C LEU A 5 -13.26 26.51 -24.70
N ASP A 6 -13.43 27.67 -24.10
CA ASP A 6 -14.73 28.34 -24.12
C ASP A 6 -15.08 28.80 -25.56
N LEU A 7 -16.32 29.29 -25.76
CA LEU A 7 -16.81 29.76 -27.05
C LEU A 7 -15.93 30.88 -27.68
N PHE A 8 -15.02 31.48 -26.91
CA PHE A 8 -14.12 32.57 -27.33
C PHE A 8 -12.65 32.13 -27.38
N GLY A 9 -12.34 30.86 -27.15
CA GLY A 9 -11.00 30.30 -27.24
C GLY A 9 -10.09 30.63 -26.03
N PHE A 10 -10.62 31.11 -24.92
CA PHE A 10 -9.87 31.33 -23.70
C PHE A 10 -9.87 30.08 -22.83
N ALA A 11 -8.69 29.65 -22.37
CA ALA A 11 -8.62 28.66 -21.30
C ALA A 11 -9.29 29.26 -20.04
N PRO A 12 -10.13 28.48 -19.30
CA PRO A 12 -10.73 28.99 -18.07
C PRO A 12 -9.64 29.49 -17.12
N SER A 13 -9.85 30.67 -16.50
CA SER A 13 -8.90 31.24 -15.57
C SER A 13 -8.62 30.27 -14.43
N GLN A 14 -7.36 29.89 -14.25
CA GLN A 14 -6.97 29.00 -13.16
C GLN A 14 -6.77 29.80 -11.87
N TYR A 15 -7.33 29.30 -10.75
CA TYR A 15 -7.08 29.87 -9.43
C TYR A 15 -5.62 29.64 -9.05
N ILE A 16 -4.91 30.72 -8.76
CA ILE A 16 -3.50 30.69 -8.33
C ILE A 16 -3.37 31.44 -7.01
N ILE A 17 -2.83 30.75 -6.01
CA ILE A 17 -2.51 31.29 -4.69
C ILE A 17 -1.36 32.28 -4.83
N LYS A 18 -1.56 33.53 -4.39
CA LYS A 18 -0.54 34.59 -4.42
C LYS A 18 -0.15 35.09 -3.03
N LYS A 19 -0.96 34.79 -2.01
CA LYS A 19 -0.74 35.22 -0.64
C LYS A 19 0.03 34.15 0.14
N PRO A 20 0.72 34.54 1.25
CA PRO A 20 1.23 33.56 2.21
C PRO A 20 0.11 32.65 2.70
N ILE A 21 0.41 31.36 2.83
CA ILE A 21 -0.58 30.33 3.19
C ILE A 21 -0.58 30.14 4.70
N ARG A 22 -1.77 30.09 5.32
CA ARG A 22 -2.01 29.53 6.63
C ARG A 22 -2.73 28.20 6.47
N LEU A 23 -1.97 27.12 6.74
CA LEU A 23 -2.48 25.75 6.63
C LEU A 23 -3.15 25.32 7.92
N ILE A 24 -4.41 24.85 7.82
CA ILE A 24 -5.16 24.22 8.89
C ILE A 24 -5.39 22.76 8.51
N GLU A 25 -4.86 21.82 9.32
CA GLU A 25 -4.97 20.38 9.03
C GLU A 25 -5.90 19.71 10.06
N LEU A 26 -7.13 19.40 9.66
CA LEU A 26 -8.04 18.58 10.46
C LEU A 26 -7.78 17.09 10.18
N PHE A 27 -7.67 16.29 11.25
CA PHE A 27 -7.22 14.89 11.17
C PHE A 27 -5.79 14.82 10.57
N ALA A 28 -4.88 15.61 11.12
CA ALA A 28 -3.58 15.91 10.52
C ALA A 28 -2.67 14.68 10.33
N GLY A 29 -2.86 13.62 11.13
CA GLY A 29 -2.01 12.44 11.09
C GLY A 29 -0.53 12.78 11.30
N ILE A 30 0.31 12.49 10.31
CA ILE A 30 1.74 12.83 10.33
C ILE A 30 2.10 14.02 9.42
N GLY A 31 1.10 14.79 8.93
CA GLY A 31 1.32 16.05 8.23
C GLY A 31 1.77 15.90 6.76
N ALA A 32 1.12 15.05 5.98
CA ALA A 32 1.47 14.89 4.57
C ALA A 32 1.24 16.19 3.76
N GLN A 33 0.27 17.01 4.15
CA GLN A 33 -0.03 18.29 3.53
C GLN A 33 1.07 19.32 3.80
N SER A 34 1.48 19.45 5.06
CA SER A 34 2.63 20.27 5.45
C SER A 34 3.88 19.84 4.68
N LYS A 35 4.14 18.53 4.60
CA LYS A 35 5.29 17.99 3.85
C LYS A 35 5.25 18.38 2.37
N ALA A 36 4.09 18.32 1.74
CA ALA A 36 3.95 18.69 0.34
C ALA A 36 4.25 20.17 0.09
N LEU A 37 3.78 21.08 0.98
CA LEU A 37 4.08 22.51 0.90
C LEU A 37 5.55 22.82 1.20
N GLU A 38 6.18 22.10 2.14
CA GLU A 38 7.63 22.17 2.39
C GLU A 38 8.44 21.83 1.11
N VAL A 39 8.10 20.73 0.44
CA VAL A 39 8.78 20.31 -0.79
C VAL A 39 8.59 21.30 -1.93
N LEU A 40 7.41 21.89 -2.06
CA LEU A 40 7.12 22.97 -3.02
C LEU A 40 7.81 24.30 -2.66
N LYS A 41 8.46 24.39 -1.49
CA LYS A 41 9.03 25.64 -0.96
C LYS A 41 8.01 26.78 -0.94
N ALA A 42 6.75 26.43 -0.64
CA ALA A 42 5.67 27.39 -0.55
C ALA A 42 5.91 28.35 0.63
N ASN A 43 5.47 29.60 0.47
CA ASN A 43 5.42 30.54 1.60
C ASN A 43 4.21 30.18 2.47
N PHE A 44 4.40 29.34 3.48
CA PHE A 44 3.32 28.85 4.34
C PHE A 44 3.71 28.75 5.81
N GLU A 45 2.71 28.77 6.64
CA GLU A 45 2.75 28.51 8.08
C GLU A 45 1.85 27.30 8.38
N SER A 46 2.34 26.26 9.10
CA SER A 46 1.50 25.25 9.72
C SER A 46 0.75 25.90 10.88
N TYR A 47 -0.41 26.47 10.56
CA TYR A 47 -1.09 27.43 11.43
C TYR A 47 -1.82 26.79 12.59
N LYS A 48 -2.57 25.72 12.30
CA LYS A 48 -3.26 24.91 13.32
C LYS A 48 -3.45 23.49 12.84
N ILE A 49 -3.45 22.54 13.79
CA ILE A 49 -3.85 21.16 13.51
C ILE A 49 -4.97 20.73 14.45
N ALA A 50 -5.75 19.73 14.05
CA ALA A 50 -6.60 18.97 14.96
C ALA A 50 -6.26 17.48 14.77
N GLU A 51 -5.50 16.93 15.72
CA GLU A 51 -5.07 15.54 15.76
C GLU A 51 -5.15 15.05 17.21
N TRP A 52 -5.85 13.98 17.44
CA TRP A 52 -6.10 13.45 18.79
C TRP A 52 -5.19 12.28 19.18
N SER A 53 -4.62 11.55 18.19
CA SER A 53 -3.71 10.43 18.48
C SER A 53 -2.40 10.94 19.06
N LYS A 54 -2.09 10.52 20.29
CA LYS A 54 -0.85 10.92 20.96
C LYS A 54 0.39 10.53 20.16
N GLU A 55 0.34 9.43 19.43
CA GLU A 55 1.47 8.98 18.60
C GLU A 55 1.58 9.81 17.32
N SER A 56 0.46 10.16 16.69
CA SER A 56 0.46 11.03 15.50
C SER A 56 0.91 12.47 15.84
N ILE A 57 0.47 13.00 16.99
CA ILE A 57 0.91 14.32 17.50
C ILE A 57 2.44 14.36 17.63
N LYS A 58 3.03 13.34 18.25
CA LYS A 58 4.49 13.24 18.38
C LYS A 58 5.18 13.13 17.01
N ALA A 59 4.69 12.26 16.12
CA ALA A 59 5.26 12.08 14.80
C ALA A 59 5.21 13.36 13.96
N TYR A 60 4.04 14.04 13.92
CA TYR A 60 3.89 15.32 13.25
C TYR A 60 4.95 16.33 13.70
N THR A 61 5.08 16.51 15.03
CA THR A 61 6.04 17.46 15.60
C THR A 61 7.48 17.07 15.26
N TYR A 62 7.84 15.78 15.32
CA TYR A 62 9.21 15.34 15.01
C TYR A 62 9.54 15.39 13.51
N ILE A 63 8.55 15.31 12.63
CA ILE A 63 8.75 15.48 11.19
C ILE A 63 8.93 16.96 10.84
N HIS A 64 8.01 17.83 11.28
CA HIS A 64 7.89 19.22 10.80
C HIS A 64 8.55 20.26 11.71
N HIS A 65 8.64 19.99 13.03
CA HIS A 65 9.13 20.92 14.04
C HIS A 65 10.28 20.34 14.87
N TYR A 66 11.17 19.56 14.21
CA TYR A 66 12.20 18.80 14.91
C TYR A 66 13.15 19.67 15.74
N GLU A 67 13.62 20.80 15.21
CA GLU A 67 14.55 21.67 15.94
C GLU A 67 13.86 22.39 17.10
N GLU A 68 12.61 22.76 16.94
CA GLU A 68 11.80 23.39 17.99
C GLU A 68 11.60 22.43 19.17
N ILE A 69 11.15 21.19 18.90
CA ILE A 69 10.90 20.22 19.97
C ILE A 69 12.20 19.75 20.65
N LYS A 70 13.28 19.60 19.89
CA LYS A 70 14.59 19.20 20.41
C LYS A 70 15.16 20.22 21.39
N ASN A 71 14.95 21.51 21.10
CA ASN A 71 15.46 22.64 21.90
C ASN A 71 14.43 23.11 22.95
N CYS A 72 13.27 22.46 23.06
CA CYS A 72 12.22 22.83 24.00
C CYS A 72 12.55 22.37 25.41
N ASN A 73 12.77 23.30 26.33
CA ASN A 73 13.09 23.04 27.73
C ASN A 73 11.87 23.23 28.67
N ASN A 74 10.67 23.43 28.11
CA ASN A 74 9.46 23.64 28.90
C ASN A 74 9.06 22.35 29.62
N LYS A 75 8.85 22.43 30.94
CA LYS A 75 8.46 21.31 31.81
C LYS A 75 7.00 21.41 32.27
N GLU A 76 6.26 22.40 31.80
CA GLU A 76 4.86 22.58 32.12
C GLU A 76 4.00 21.48 31.52
N ILE A 77 3.02 21.01 32.29
CA ILE A 77 2.00 20.08 31.82
C ILE A 77 0.69 20.86 31.69
N THR A 78 0.16 20.93 30.47
CA THR A 78 -1.15 21.56 30.19
C THR A 78 -2.24 20.51 30.04
N ASN A 79 -3.48 20.95 29.88
CA ASN A 79 -4.61 20.06 29.62
C ASN A 79 -4.42 19.27 28.33
N LEU A 80 -4.47 17.92 28.45
CA LEU A 80 -4.40 16.93 27.38
C LEU A 80 -5.74 16.21 27.14
N ASP A 81 -6.85 16.77 27.63
CA ASP A 81 -8.18 16.18 27.45
C ASP A 81 -8.52 16.01 25.97
N GLY A 82 -9.02 14.83 25.60
CA GLY A 82 -9.38 14.50 24.23
C GLY A 82 -8.32 13.72 23.47
N ILE A 83 -7.07 13.58 23.99
CA ILE A 83 -6.06 12.74 23.32
C ILE A 83 -6.50 11.28 23.30
N SER A 84 -6.12 10.55 22.25
CA SER A 84 -6.39 9.12 22.06
C SER A 84 -5.10 8.31 22.06
N ARG A 85 -5.18 7.09 22.63
CA ARG A 85 -4.11 6.11 22.62
C ARG A 85 -4.23 5.11 21.46
N ASN A 86 -5.47 4.82 21.06
CA ASN A 86 -5.80 3.69 20.19
C ASN A 86 -6.54 4.08 18.91
N TYR A 87 -6.62 5.36 18.58
CA TYR A 87 -7.33 5.94 17.43
C TYR A 87 -8.86 5.72 17.42
N ASN A 88 -9.44 5.13 18.47
CA ASN A 88 -10.86 4.79 18.48
C ASN A 88 -11.68 5.68 19.43
N GLU A 89 -11.09 6.03 20.55
CA GLU A 89 -11.75 6.76 21.62
C GLU A 89 -10.75 7.66 22.36
N PRO A 90 -11.20 8.76 22.96
CA PRO A 90 -10.33 9.59 23.80
C PRO A 90 -9.96 8.85 25.07
N MET A 91 -8.79 9.14 25.62
CA MET A 91 -8.35 8.66 26.92
C MET A 91 -9.21 9.29 28.03
N THR A 92 -9.55 8.48 29.03
CA THR A 92 -10.16 8.97 30.27
C THR A 92 -9.15 9.80 31.07
N LYS A 93 -9.64 10.70 31.94
CA LYS A 93 -8.77 11.48 32.85
C LYS A 93 -7.83 10.60 33.66
N LYS A 94 -8.31 9.44 34.15
CA LYS A 94 -7.48 8.46 34.86
C LYS A 94 -6.35 7.92 34.00
N GLN A 95 -6.60 7.61 32.72
CA GLN A 95 -5.58 7.13 31.79
C GLN A 95 -4.56 8.23 31.47
N ILE A 96 -4.99 9.48 31.32
CA ILE A 96 -4.09 10.64 31.11
C ILE A 96 -3.21 10.84 32.36
N ASN A 97 -3.80 10.81 33.55
CA ASN A 97 -3.07 10.97 34.80
C ASN A 97 -2.01 9.87 35.01
N ASN A 98 -2.26 8.66 34.51
CA ASN A 98 -1.35 7.51 34.59
C ASN A 98 -0.21 7.55 33.55
N LEU A 99 -0.19 8.50 32.62
CA LEU A 99 0.97 8.71 31.75
C LEU A 99 2.15 9.18 32.60
N LYS A 100 3.37 8.78 32.20
CA LYS A 100 4.60 9.29 32.81
C LYS A 100 4.70 10.80 32.59
N ASP A 101 5.26 11.52 33.53
CA ASP A 101 5.36 12.98 33.44
C ASP A 101 6.19 13.43 32.24
N ASP A 102 7.28 12.71 31.89
CA ASP A 102 8.03 12.99 30.67
C ASP A 102 7.17 12.89 29.40
N GLU A 103 6.24 11.92 29.35
CA GLU A 103 5.31 11.78 28.21
C GLU A 103 4.28 12.90 28.19
N LYS A 104 3.77 13.32 29.36
CA LYS A 104 2.83 14.47 29.47
C LYS A 104 3.51 15.77 29.03
N ILE A 105 4.75 15.99 29.48
CA ILE A 105 5.56 17.17 29.12
C ILE A 105 5.77 17.17 27.61
N LEU A 106 6.22 16.04 27.03
CA LEU A 106 6.43 15.91 25.58
C LEU A 106 5.16 16.21 24.80
N LEU A 107 4.03 15.62 25.17
CA LEU A 107 2.73 15.87 24.50
C LEU A 107 2.28 17.31 24.64
N THR A 108 2.50 17.94 25.81
CA THR A 108 2.21 19.36 26.02
C THR A 108 3.02 20.23 25.08
N ASN A 109 4.32 19.97 24.96
CA ASN A 109 5.21 20.71 24.07
C ASN A 109 4.82 20.50 22.61
N CYS A 110 4.55 19.26 22.20
CA CYS A 110 4.04 18.98 20.85
C CYS A 110 2.76 19.77 20.56
N LYS A 111 1.80 19.75 21.50
CA LYS A 111 0.53 20.48 21.36
C LYS A 111 0.74 21.98 21.20
N LYS A 112 1.65 22.58 22.00
CA LYS A 112 1.96 24.02 21.93
C LYS A 112 2.62 24.38 20.62
N ILE A 113 3.66 23.66 20.21
CA ILE A 113 4.43 23.93 18.99
C ILE A 113 3.55 23.82 17.74
N THR A 114 2.65 22.84 17.69
CA THR A 114 1.79 22.61 16.52
C THR A 114 0.45 23.34 16.59
N HIS A 115 0.20 24.12 17.62
CA HIS A 115 -1.10 24.77 17.88
C HIS A 115 -2.27 23.77 17.78
N ASN A 116 -2.09 22.56 18.34
CA ASN A 116 -3.02 21.45 18.18
C ASN A 116 -4.29 21.60 19.02
N LEU A 117 -5.43 21.56 18.35
CA LEU A 117 -6.78 21.64 18.93
C LEU A 117 -7.29 20.30 19.45
N ILE A 118 -6.60 19.21 19.18
CA ILE A 118 -6.84 17.82 19.62
C ILE A 118 -8.13 17.22 19.04
N ASP A 119 -9.26 17.43 19.68
CA ASP A 119 -10.52 16.73 19.41
C ASP A 119 -11.48 17.62 18.61
N ILE A 120 -11.63 17.32 17.33
CA ILE A 120 -12.45 18.09 16.40
C ILE A 120 -13.90 18.28 16.88
N SER A 121 -14.44 17.33 17.63
CA SER A 121 -15.81 17.42 18.15
C SER A 121 -16.00 18.51 19.22
N LYS A 122 -14.89 18.98 19.80
CA LYS A 122 -14.85 20.04 20.82
C LYS A 122 -14.37 21.38 20.27
N VAL A 123 -13.77 21.38 19.08
CA VAL A 123 -13.29 22.60 18.41
C VAL A 123 -14.49 23.43 17.99
N LYS A 124 -14.41 24.74 18.19
CA LYS A 124 -15.37 25.73 17.70
C LYS A 124 -14.79 26.44 16.47
N GLY A 125 -15.66 27.04 15.65
CA GLY A 125 -15.22 27.82 14.48
C GLY A 125 -14.24 28.96 14.84
N GLU A 126 -14.42 29.60 16.01
CA GLU A 126 -13.52 30.65 16.51
C GLU A 126 -12.10 30.13 16.82
N ASP A 127 -11.95 28.87 17.24
CA ASP A 127 -10.65 28.27 17.57
C ASP A 127 -9.74 28.12 16.33
N LEU A 128 -10.33 28.06 15.12
CA LEU A 128 -9.57 28.03 13.86
C LEU A 128 -8.89 29.38 13.60
N ASN A 129 -9.36 30.46 14.25
CA ASN A 129 -8.77 31.80 14.21
C ASN A 129 -8.49 32.30 12.78
N ILE A 130 -9.48 32.20 11.89
CA ILE A 130 -9.37 32.66 10.49
C ILE A 130 -9.60 34.16 10.47
N VAL A 131 -8.48 34.90 10.38
CA VAL A 131 -8.44 36.38 10.38
C VAL A 131 -7.54 36.88 9.25
N ASP A 132 -7.61 38.17 8.93
CA ASP A 132 -6.74 38.78 7.91
C ASP A 132 -6.75 38.03 6.56
N THR A 133 -7.93 37.64 6.07
CA THR A 133 -8.10 36.90 4.81
C THR A 133 -7.75 37.72 3.56
N ASP A 134 -7.57 39.02 3.73
CA ASP A 134 -6.99 39.94 2.74
C ASP A 134 -5.47 39.74 2.59
N LYS A 135 -4.77 39.36 3.66
CA LYS A 135 -3.33 39.16 3.71
C LYS A 135 -2.91 37.71 3.51
N TYR A 136 -3.70 36.76 4.02
CA TYR A 136 -3.38 35.33 4.02
C TYR A 136 -4.39 34.52 3.23
N GLU A 137 -3.88 33.42 2.60
CA GLU A 137 -4.70 32.38 2.01
C GLU A 137 -4.83 31.24 3.00
N TYR A 138 -6.04 30.97 3.46
CA TYR A 138 -6.29 29.84 4.36
C TYR A 138 -6.64 28.59 3.56
N ILE A 139 -5.83 27.54 3.71
CA ILE A 139 -6.12 26.21 3.22
C ILE A 139 -6.53 25.35 4.42
N LEU A 140 -7.74 24.82 4.40
CA LEU A 140 -8.20 23.86 5.39
C LEU A 140 -8.27 22.48 4.75
N THR A 141 -7.50 21.53 5.29
CA THR A 141 -7.47 20.15 4.81
C THR A 141 -8.14 19.22 5.81
N TYR A 142 -8.79 18.16 5.31
CA TYR A 142 -9.46 17.20 6.17
C TYR A 142 -9.50 15.81 5.53
N SER A 143 -8.99 14.82 6.29
CA SER A 143 -8.94 13.40 5.94
C SER A 143 -9.67 12.62 7.02
N PHE A 144 -10.99 12.72 7.04
CA PHE A 144 -11.80 12.11 8.09
C PHE A 144 -11.72 10.57 8.04
N PRO A 145 -11.92 9.85 9.16
CA PRO A 145 -11.74 8.41 9.24
C PRO A 145 -12.52 7.64 8.19
N CYS A 146 -11.83 6.76 7.43
CA CYS A 146 -12.40 5.98 6.33
C CYS A 146 -12.84 4.56 6.73
N GLN A 147 -12.73 4.21 8.02
CA GLN A 147 -12.91 2.83 8.49
C GLN A 147 -14.33 2.30 8.29
N ASP A 148 -15.33 3.18 8.31
CA ASP A 148 -16.72 2.82 8.06
C ASP A 148 -17.09 2.88 6.57
N LEU A 149 -16.19 3.38 5.70
CA LEU A 149 -16.38 3.47 4.26
C LEU A 149 -15.61 2.38 3.50
N SER A 150 -14.46 1.95 4.03
CA SER A 150 -13.55 1.07 3.30
C SER A 150 -14.07 -0.37 3.20
N LEU A 151 -13.70 -1.06 2.10
CA LEU A 151 -14.00 -2.48 1.88
C LEU A 151 -13.39 -3.40 2.96
N SER A 152 -12.34 -2.95 3.63
CA SER A 152 -11.71 -3.67 4.74
C SER A 152 -12.32 -3.33 6.10
N GLY A 153 -13.26 -2.40 6.16
CA GLY A 153 -13.91 -1.89 7.36
C GLY A 153 -15.32 -2.43 7.56
N LYS A 154 -16.08 -1.75 8.43
CA LYS A 154 -17.44 -2.17 8.82
C LYS A 154 -18.53 -1.77 7.81
N LEU A 155 -18.21 -0.94 6.80
CA LEU A 155 -19.17 -0.39 5.84
C LEU A 155 -20.39 0.29 6.50
N GLY A 156 -20.17 0.94 7.67
CA GLY A 156 -21.21 1.63 8.46
C GLY A 156 -21.77 2.89 7.80
N GLY A 157 -21.06 3.44 6.80
CA GLY A 157 -21.45 4.66 6.10
C GLY A 157 -20.97 5.94 6.81
N MET A 158 -21.44 7.10 6.32
CA MET A 158 -21.08 8.43 6.81
C MET A 158 -22.30 9.34 6.97
N GLU A 159 -23.44 8.77 7.25
CA GLU A 159 -24.67 9.54 7.41
C GLU A 159 -24.57 10.48 8.62
N GLU A 160 -25.21 11.65 8.48
CA GLU A 160 -25.28 12.64 9.54
C GLU A 160 -26.00 12.05 10.77
N GLY A 161 -25.41 12.19 11.96
CA GLY A 161 -25.96 11.65 13.20
C GLY A 161 -25.84 10.13 13.37
N SER A 162 -25.18 9.41 12.44
CA SER A 162 -25.04 7.94 12.53
C SER A 162 -24.15 7.46 13.67
N GLY A 163 -23.35 8.33 14.28
CA GLY A 163 -22.37 7.97 15.31
C GLY A 163 -21.18 7.15 14.77
N THR A 164 -21.07 6.95 13.46
CA THR A 164 -19.89 6.33 12.83
C THR A 164 -18.71 7.29 12.85
N ARG A 165 -17.49 6.78 12.83
CA ARG A 165 -16.30 7.65 12.76
C ARG A 165 -16.24 8.44 11.45
N SER A 166 -16.76 7.89 10.37
CA SER A 166 -16.84 8.61 9.08
C SER A 166 -17.88 9.73 9.09
N SER A 167 -18.80 9.78 10.07
CA SER A 167 -19.72 10.90 10.25
C SER A 167 -19.04 12.17 10.80
N LEU A 168 -17.78 12.09 11.24
CA LEU A 168 -16.96 13.26 11.59
C LEU A 168 -16.73 14.22 10.42
N LEU A 169 -17.09 13.82 9.19
CA LEU A 169 -17.21 14.74 8.05
C LEU A 169 -18.14 15.93 8.37
N TRP A 170 -19.22 15.71 9.11
CA TRP A 170 -20.20 16.73 9.45
C TRP A 170 -19.68 17.75 10.48
N GLU A 171 -18.67 17.38 11.26
CA GLU A 171 -17.96 18.35 12.13
C GLU A 171 -17.22 19.41 11.33
N VAL A 172 -16.69 19.04 10.16
CA VAL A 172 -16.06 20.01 9.24
C VAL A 172 -17.08 21.02 8.76
N GLU A 173 -18.28 20.59 8.36
CA GLU A 173 -19.36 21.48 7.97
C GLU A 173 -19.80 22.38 9.13
N ARG A 174 -19.95 21.83 10.35
CA ARG A 174 -20.26 22.59 11.56
C ARG A 174 -19.25 23.72 11.78
N LEU A 175 -17.95 23.40 11.76
CA LEU A 175 -16.88 24.39 11.92
C LEU A 175 -16.94 25.48 10.86
N LEU A 176 -17.14 25.11 9.58
CA LEU A 176 -17.25 26.07 8.50
C LEU A 176 -18.45 27.01 8.66
N LYS A 177 -19.57 26.55 9.21
CA LYS A 177 -20.75 27.38 9.53
C LYS A 177 -20.47 28.34 10.68
N GLU A 178 -19.78 27.88 11.71
CA GLU A 178 -19.43 28.69 12.89
C GLU A 178 -18.36 29.75 12.60
N CYS A 179 -17.48 29.52 11.61
CA CYS A 179 -16.45 30.48 11.25
C CYS A 179 -17.05 31.79 10.74
N LYS A 180 -16.60 32.93 11.30
CA LYS A 180 -16.94 34.25 10.81
C LYS A 180 -16.38 34.49 9.38
N ASN A 181 -15.09 34.23 9.22
CA ASN A 181 -14.44 34.18 7.91
C ASN A 181 -14.20 32.73 7.52
N LYS A 182 -14.29 32.42 6.23
CA LYS A 182 -14.10 31.07 5.73
C LYS A 182 -12.73 30.89 5.10
N PRO A 183 -12.13 29.68 5.21
CA PRO A 183 -10.94 29.35 4.44
C PRO A 183 -11.24 29.53 2.94
N GLN A 184 -10.30 30.03 2.17
CA GLN A 184 -10.49 30.21 0.73
C GLN A 184 -10.47 28.86 0.00
N ILE A 185 -9.69 27.90 0.50
CA ILE A 185 -9.53 26.58 -0.13
C ILE A 185 -9.77 25.48 0.92
N LEU A 186 -10.55 24.48 0.52
CA LEU A 186 -10.71 23.23 1.26
C LEU A 186 -10.10 22.09 0.44
N LEU A 187 -9.41 21.15 1.09
CA LEU A 187 -8.91 19.92 0.47
C LEU A 187 -9.34 18.71 1.29
N MET A 188 -10.24 17.93 0.75
CA MET A 188 -10.65 16.62 1.30
C MET A 188 -9.84 15.49 0.67
N GLU A 189 -9.48 14.50 1.47
CA GLU A 189 -9.02 13.20 1.00
C GLU A 189 -9.79 12.07 1.69
N ASN A 190 -10.11 11.01 0.93
CA ASN A 190 -10.66 9.78 1.48
C ASN A 190 -10.51 8.59 0.50
N VAL A 191 -10.96 7.40 0.89
CA VAL A 191 -11.03 6.24 0.00
C VAL A 191 -12.07 6.45 -1.12
N PRO A 192 -11.91 5.82 -2.32
CA PRO A 192 -12.85 6.00 -3.43
C PRO A 192 -14.31 5.64 -3.09
N GLN A 193 -14.52 4.81 -2.07
CA GLN A 193 -15.86 4.41 -1.60
C GLN A 193 -16.69 5.59 -1.06
N VAL A 194 -16.07 6.73 -0.77
CA VAL A 194 -16.78 7.95 -0.35
C VAL A 194 -17.78 8.42 -1.42
N ILE A 195 -17.41 8.26 -2.71
CA ILE A 195 -18.29 8.56 -3.86
C ILE A 195 -19.02 7.34 -4.41
N GLY A 196 -18.83 6.17 -3.78
CA GLY A 196 -19.48 4.91 -4.18
C GLY A 196 -20.98 4.93 -3.91
N THR A 197 -21.72 4.03 -4.57
CA THR A 197 -23.20 3.97 -4.57
C THR A 197 -23.81 4.10 -3.16
N LYS A 198 -23.22 3.43 -2.17
CA LYS A 198 -23.72 3.44 -0.79
C LYS A 198 -23.63 4.82 -0.11
N ASN A 199 -22.58 5.57 -0.40
CA ASN A 199 -22.28 6.84 0.28
C ASN A 199 -22.61 8.06 -0.59
N LYS A 200 -23.01 7.85 -1.86
CA LYS A 200 -23.22 8.90 -2.86
C LYS A 200 -24.21 9.97 -2.37
N SER A 201 -25.31 9.56 -1.73
CA SER A 201 -26.32 10.49 -1.24
C SER A 201 -25.76 11.43 -0.16
N SER A 202 -25.09 10.88 0.86
CA SER A 202 -24.46 11.67 1.92
C SER A 202 -23.34 12.58 1.40
N PHE A 203 -22.54 12.09 0.44
CA PHE A 203 -21.49 12.89 -0.19
C PHE A 203 -22.06 14.07 -0.99
N HIS A 204 -23.10 13.84 -1.79
CA HIS A 204 -23.79 14.90 -2.53
C HIS A 204 -24.44 15.92 -1.58
N LYS A 205 -25.06 15.45 -0.49
CA LYS A 205 -25.60 16.34 0.54
C LYS A 205 -24.51 17.24 1.12
N PHE A 206 -23.33 16.67 1.42
CA PHE A 206 -22.19 17.44 1.92
C PHE A 206 -21.70 18.48 0.90
N MET A 207 -21.50 18.08 -0.36
CA MET A 207 -21.11 18.99 -1.44
C MET A 207 -22.11 20.16 -1.58
N LYS A 208 -23.41 19.86 -1.57
CA LYS A 208 -24.46 20.89 -1.64
C LYS A 208 -24.41 21.87 -0.49
N ARG A 209 -24.08 21.40 0.72
CA ARG A 209 -23.90 22.28 1.88
C ARG A 209 -22.67 23.18 1.73
N LEU A 210 -21.56 22.68 1.17
CA LEU A 210 -20.41 23.51 0.84
C LEU A 210 -20.75 24.54 -0.23
N GLU A 211 -21.53 24.19 -1.26
CA GLU A 211 -22.01 25.13 -2.28
C GLU A 211 -22.85 26.26 -1.64
N ASN A 212 -23.71 25.92 -0.68
CA ASN A 212 -24.51 26.91 0.05
C ASN A 212 -23.63 27.84 0.91
N LEU A 213 -22.42 27.40 1.29
CA LEU A 213 -21.42 28.24 1.96
C LEU A 213 -20.56 29.06 0.99
N GLY A 214 -20.78 28.93 -0.32
CA GLY A 214 -20.10 29.68 -1.36
C GLY A 214 -18.94 28.97 -2.05
N TYR A 215 -18.75 27.67 -1.79
CA TYR A 215 -17.68 26.90 -2.41
C TYR A 215 -18.10 26.26 -3.74
N LYS A 216 -17.18 26.26 -4.70
CA LYS A 216 -17.24 25.41 -5.89
C LYS A 216 -16.41 24.15 -5.66
N ASN A 217 -16.99 22.98 -5.88
CA ASN A 217 -16.38 21.69 -5.58
C ASN A 217 -15.86 20.99 -6.85
N PHE A 218 -14.61 20.51 -6.79
CA PHE A 218 -13.95 19.73 -7.84
C PHE A 218 -13.56 18.38 -7.24
N VAL A 219 -14.01 17.27 -7.83
CA VAL A 219 -13.81 15.92 -7.30
C VAL A 219 -13.10 15.03 -8.30
N LYS A 220 -12.06 14.32 -7.87
CA LYS A 220 -11.35 13.34 -8.71
C LYS A 220 -10.74 12.22 -7.87
N VAL A 221 -10.74 11.01 -8.43
CA VAL A 221 -9.97 9.89 -7.89
C VAL A 221 -8.59 9.89 -8.52
N LEU A 222 -7.55 9.96 -7.69
CA LEU A 222 -6.15 9.94 -8.11
C LEU A 222 -5.47 8.68 -7.57
N ASN A 223 -4.43 8.21 -8.26
CA ASN A 223 -3.66 7.04 -7.88
C ASN A 223 -2.18 7.41 -7.68
N ALA A 224 -1.57 7.00 -6.60
CA ALA A 224 -0.17 7.31 -6.27
C ALA A 224 0.81 6.94 -7.39
N LYS A 225 0.57 5.82 -8.10
CA LYS A 225 1.41 5.41 -9.25
C LYS A 225 1.42 6.42 -10.41
N ASP A 226 0.38 7.22 -10.52
CA ASP A 226 0.25 8.28 -11.52
C ASP A 226 0.97 9.58 -11.09
N PHE A 227 1.64 9.57 -9.91
CA PHE A 227 2.40 10.67 -9.32
C PHE A 227 3.75 10.18 -8.76
N TYR A 228 4.43 9.36 -9.53
CA TYR A 228 5.84 8.99 -9.38
C TYR A 228 6.19 8.08 -8.18
N ILE A 229 5.19 7.52 -7.49
CA ILE A 229 5.38 6.53 -6.43
C ILE A 229 4.88 5.15 -6.91
N PRO A 230 5.70 4.09 -6.90
CA PRO A 230 5.31 2.76 -7.38
C PRO A 230 4.38 2.05 -6.37
N GLN A 231 3.23 2.67 -6.07
CA GLN A 231 2.18 2.15 -5.20
C GLN A 231 0.81 2.30 -5.85
N ASN A 232 0.05 1.21 -5.93
CA ASN A 232 -1.34 1.24 -6.39
C ASN A 232 -2.25 1.65 -5.22
N ARG A 233 -2.34 2.96 -4.98
CA ARG A 233 -3.16 3.57 -3.92
C ARG A 233 -4.07 4.63 -4.51
N GLN A 234 -5.34 4.25 -4.72
CA GLN A 234 -6.38 5.18 -5.17
C GLN A 234 -6.99 5.92 -3.99
N ARG A 235 -7.20 7.23 -4.16
CA ARG A 235 -7.90 8.09 -3.19
C ARG A 235 -8.77 9.10 -3.91
N CYS A 236 -9.91 9.40 -3.31
CA CYS A 236 -10.80 10.47 -3.75
C CYS A 236 -10.32 11.77 -3.12
N PHE A 237 -10.09 12.76 -3.97
CA PHE A 237 -9.77 14.13 -3.54
C PHE A 237 -10.91 15.05 -3.95
N MET A 238 -11.23 15.99 -3.09
CA MET A 238 -12.11 17.10 -3.41
C MET A 238 -11.42 18.40 -3.03
N VAL A 239 -11.20 19.24 -4.03
CA VAL A 239 -10.77 20.63 -3.85
C VAL A 239 -12.02 21.50 -3.91
N SER A 240 -12.25 22.31 -2.88
CA SER A 240 -13.36 23.25 -2.85
C SER A 240 -12.80 24.67 -2.71
N ILE A 241 -13.11 25.55 -3.63
CA ILE A 241 -12.61 26.93 -3.67
C ILE A 241 -13.78 27.88 -3.40
N LEU A 242 -13.55 28.88 -2.56
CA LEU A 242 -14.56 29.90 -2.22
C LEU A 242 -14.77 30.83 -3.43
N THR A 243 -15.50 30.35 -4.42
CA THR A 243 -15.83 31.00 -5.69
C THR A 243 -17.06 30.38 -6.31
N LYS A 244 -17.64 31.05 -7.29
CA LYS A 244 -18.74 30.49 -8.13
C LYS A 244 -18.25 29.98 -9.48
N GLU A 245 -16.99 30.23 -9.83
CA GLU A 245 -16.42 29.96 -11.14
C GLU A 245 -15.72 28.60 -11.22
N ASP A 246 -15.59 28.04 -12.43
CA ASP A 246 -14.80 26.84 -12.70
C ASP A 246 -13.32 27.21 -12.91
N VAL A 247 -12.59 27.32 -11.80
CA VAL A 247 -11.21 27.86 -11.79
C VAL A 247 -10.15 26.83 -11.42
N PHE A 248 -10.50 25.56 -11.35
CA PHE A 248 -9.54 24.52 -10.96
C PHE A 248 -9.67 23.25 -11.79
N SER A 249 -8.53 22.71 -12.18
CA SER A 249 -8.42 21.38 -12.78
C SER A 249 -7.36 20.57 -12.06
N PHE A 250 -7.66 19.28 -11.79
CA PHE A 250 -6.71 18.38 -11.17
C PHE A 250 -5.47 18.16 -12.05
N PRO A 251 -4.31 17.86 -11.41
CA PRO A 251 -3.07 17.63 -12.15
C PRO A 251 -3.19 16.45 -13.12
N ASN A 252 -2.40 16.52 -14.20
CA ASN A 252 -2.25 15.44 -15.16
C ASN A 252 -1.41 14.31 -14.56
N LYS A 253 -1.62 13.09 -15.09
CA LYS A 253 -0.82 11.92 -14.72
C LYS A 253 0.61 12.07 -15.22
N MET A 254 1.54 11.63 -14.38
CA MET A 254 2.96 11.52 -14.73
C MET A 254 3.28 10.09 -15.16
N LYS A 255 4.30 9.93 -16.01
CA LYS A 255 4.86 8.61 -16.31
C LYS A 255 5.66 8.14 -15.10
N LEU A 256 5.42 6.91 -14.67
CA LEU A 256 6.19 6.28 -13.59
C LEU A 256 7.49 5.71 -14.16
N ASP A 257 8.63 6.20 -13.69
CA ASP A 257 9.96 5.77 -14.14
C ASP A 257 10.65 4.81 -13.16
N TYR A 258 10.10 4.64 -11.95
CA TYR A 258 10.64 3.79 -10.90
C TYR A 258 9.77 2.58 -10.60
N TYR A 259 10.43 1.52 -10.13
CA TYR A 259 9.80 0.30 -9.64
C TYR A 259 9.89 0.21 -8.13
N LEU A 260 9.18 -0.75 -7.55
CA LEU A 260 9.24 -1.01 -6.11
C LEU A 260 10.66 -1.25 -5.60
N LEU A 261 11.50 -1.92 -6.40
CA LEU A 261 12.90 -2.22 -6.07
C LEU A 261 13.71 -0.98 -5.72
N ASP A 262 13.46 0.14 -6.40
CA ASP A 262 14.19 1.39 -6.19
C ASP A 262 13.93 2.00 -4.81
N PHE A 263 12.78 1.66 -4.20
CA PHE A 263 12.36 2.12 -2.87
C PHE A 263 12.75 1.16 -1.74
N LEU A 264 13.32 -0.01 -2.06
CA LEU A 264 13.68 -1.01 -1.07
C LEU A 264 15.05 -0.72 -0.44
N ASP A 265 15.17 -1.01 0.85
CA ASP A 265 16.43 -0.94 1.57
C ASP A 265 17.37 -2.07 1.08
N LYS A 266 18.66 -1.76 0.89
CA LYS A 266 19.65 -2.71 0.39
C LYS A 266 19.92 -3.83 1.40
N GLU A 267 19.99 -3.47 2.68
CA GLU A 267 20.20 -4.38 3.79
C GLU A 267 18.99 -4.35 4.72
N VAL A 268 18.47 -5.52 5.04
CA VAL A 268 17.25 -5.66 5.86
C VAL A 268 17.45 -6.73 6.91
N ASP A 269 17.16 -6.39 8.17
CA ASP A 269 17.22 -7.28 9.31
C ASP A 269 16.39 -8.55 9.10
N GLY A 270 16.90 -9.69 9.57
CA GLY A 270 16.29 -11.01 9.49
C GLY A 270 14.86 -11.09 10.02
N LYS A 271 14.50 -10.24 11.01
CA LYS A 271 13.14 -10.18 11.59
C LYS A 271 12.03 -9.78 10.60
N TYR A 272 12.38 -9.19 9.46
CA TYR A 272 11.40 -8.83 8.43
C TYR A 272 11.10 -9.98 7.47
N TYR A 273 11.94 -11.02 7.45
CA TYR A 273 11.71 -12.21 6.63
C TYR A 273 10.69 -13.14 7.27
N LEU A 274 9.86 -13.75 6.44
CA LEU A 274 8.94 -14.78 6.89
C LEU A 274 9.70 -16.08 7.12
N SER A 275 9.31 -16.81 8.17
CA SER A 275 9.71 -18.21 8.33
C SER A 275 8.99 -19.09 7.32
N ASP A 276 9.54 -20.26 7.03
CA ASP A 276 8.93 -21.23 6.12
C ASP A 276 7.53 -21.63 6.57
N ASP A 277 7.31 -21.82 7.87
CA ASP A 277 5.99 -22.12 8.44
C ASP A 277 4.96 -21.00 8.16
N LYS A 278 5.37 -19.73 8.26
CA LYS A 278 4.51 -18.59 7.94
C LYS A 278 4.19 -18.49 6.45
N ILE A 279 5.13 -18.81 5.60
CA ILE A 279 4.92 -18.85 4.15
C ILE A 279 3.89 -19.93 3.83
N ILE A 280 4.06 -21.13 4.40
CA ILE A 280 3.13 -22.26 4.23
C ILE A 280 1.74 -21.88 4.75
N GLU A 281 1.65 -21.31 5.97
CA GLU A 281 0.38 -20.87 6.55
C GLU A 281 -0.34 -19.89 5.62
N PHE A 282 0.36 -18.92 5.07
CA PHE A 282 -0.23 -17.90 4.22
C PHE A 282 -0.66 -18.45 2.86
N PHE A 283 0.17 -19.26 2.20
CA PHE A 283 -0.18 -19.85 0.91
C PHE A 283 -1.29 -20.90 1.04
N VAL A 284 -1.09 -21.88 1.92
CA VAL A 284 -1.95 -23.05 1.98
C VAL A 284 -3.22 -22.78 2.77
N ASN A 285 -3.09 -22.38 4.04
CA ASN A 285 -4.24 -22.28 4.93
C ASN A 285 -5.13 -21.07 4.64
N ASN A 286 -4.53 -19.93 4.30
CA ASN A 286 -5.27 -18.68 4.19
C ASN A 286 -5.68 -18.34 2.75
N SER A 287 -4.78 -18.47 1.77
CA SER A 287 -5.12 -18.12 0.39
C SER A 287 -6.17 -19.05 -0.20
N ILE A 288 -6.08 -20.35 0.09
CA ILE A 288 -7.08 -21.33 -0.34
C ILE A 288 -8.44 -21.03 0.29
N LYS A 289 -8.49 -20.80 1.62
CA LYS A 289 -9.74 -20.44 2.32
C LYS A 289 -10.38 -19.18 1.75
N GLN A 290 -9.58 -18.16 1.46
CA GLN A 290 -10.08 -16.89 0.90
C GLN A 290 -10.57 -17.06 -0.54
N LYS A 291 -9.87 -17.87 -1.35
CA LYS A 291 -10.31 -18.21 -2.71
C LYS A 291 -11.65 -18.95 -2.70
N LEU A 292 -11.82 -19.91 -1.80
CA LEU A 292 -13.08 -20.66 -1.63
C LEU A 292 -14.24 -19.75 -1.16
N LYS A 293 -13.94 -18.70 -0.41
CA LYS A 293 -14.92 -17.67 0.00
C LYS A 293 -15.23 -16.64 -1.09
N GLY A 294 -14.60 -16.74 -2.26
CA GLY A 294 -14.82 -15.81 -3.38
C GLY A 294 -14.26 -14.41 -3.16
N ASN A 295 -13.42 -14.18 -2.15
CA ASN A 295 -12.85 -12.86 -1.89
C ASN A 295 -11.40 -12.73 -2.39
N GLY A 296 -10.96 -11.47 -2.63
CA GLY A 296 -9.65 -11.16 -3.19
C GLY A 296 -8.49 -11.10 -2.20
N PHE A 297 -8.71 -11.38 -0.90
CA PHE A 297 -7.69 -11.29 0.14
C PHE A 297 -6.77 -12.51 0.16
N GLN A 298 -5.86 -12.58 -0.82
CA GLN A 298 -4.92 -13.69 -1.00
C GLN A 298 -3.48 -13.25 -0.73
N PHE A 299 -2.64 -14.19 -0.30
CA PHE A 299 -1.20 -13.98 -0.23
C PHE A 299 -0.62 -13.93 -1.65
N LYS A 300 -0.20 -12.76 -2.07
CA LYS A 300 0.40 -12.51 -3.39
C LYS A 300 1.64 -11.65 -3.21
N PRO A 301 2.80 -12.24 -2.88
CA PRO A 301 4.05 -11.50 -2.81
C PRO A 301 4.44 -10.97 -4.19
N THR A 302 5.16 -9.85 -4.21
CA THR A 302 5.53 -9.11 -5.42
C THR A 302 7.04 -9.16 -5.62
N PHE A 303 7.51 -9.26 -6.85
CA PHE A 303 8.91 -9.02 -7.19
C PHE A 303 9.23 -7.53 -7.17
N GLY A 304 10.51 -7.19 -6.98
CA GLY A 304 10.94 -5.79 -6.89
C GLY A 304 10.68 -4.94 -8.13
N ASP A 305 10.54 -5.55 -9.31
CA ASP A 305 10.18 -4.90 -10.58
C ASP A 305 8.68 -4.60 -10.74
N GLY A 306 7.88 -4.88 -9.71
CA GLY A 306 6.45 -4.60 -9.65
C GLY A 306 6.10 -3.27 -8.99
N ILE A 307 4.80 -3.11 -8.76
CA ILE A 307 4.19 -1.98 -8.04
C ILE A 307 3.63 -2.48 -6.72
N ALA A 308 3.90 -1.76 -5.63
CA ALA A 308 3.34 -2.08 -4.33
C ALA A 308 1.80 -1.97 -4.34
N LYS A 309 1.14 -2.84 -3.58
CA LYS A 309 -0.27 -2.65 -3.22
C LYS A 309 -0.40 -1.47 -2.26
N THR A 310 -1.61 -1.01 -2.03
CA THR A 310 -1.90 0.00 -0.99
C THR A 310 -1.27 -0.40 0.34
N ILE A 311 -0.46 0.48 0.93
CA ILE A 311 0.05 0.31 2.29
C ILE A 311 -1.12 0.51 3.25
N THR A 312 -1.32 -0.46 4.14
CA THR A 312 -2.39 -0.45 5.14
C THR A 312 -1.82 -0.23 6.54
N THR A 313 -2.68 0.17 7.48
CA THR A 313 -2.31 0.36 8.90
C THR A 313 -1.77 -0.92 9.57
N LYS A 314 -2.06 -2.09 9.00
CA LYS A 314 -1.60 -3.41 9.45
C LYS A 314 -0.56 -4.03 8.51
N ASN A 315 0.22 -3.19 7.82
CA ASN A 315 1.22 -3.69 6.86
C ASN A 315 2.20 -4.64 7.54
N GLY A 316 2.47 -5.78 6.88
CA GLY A 316 3.36 -6.83 7.38
C GLY A 316 2.74 -7.80 8.40
N SER A 317 1.51 -7.59 8.87
CA SER A 317 0.82 -8.51 9.80
C SER A 317 -0.29 -9.33 9.15
N ARG A 318 -0.78 -8.93 7.98
CA ARG A 318 -1.81 -9.65 7.22
C ARG A 318 -1.24 -10.24 5.94
N MET A 319 -1.71 -11.42 5.54
CA MET A 319 -1.24 -12.13 4.35
C MET A 319 -1.49 -11.40 3.01
N ASP A 320 -2.48 -10.51 2.95
CA ASP A 320 -2.85 -9.71 1.77
C ASP A 320 -2.02 -8.43 1.61
N ASN A 321 -1.13 -8.15 2.55
CA ASN A 321 -0.25 -6.98 2.56
C ASN A 321 0.90 -7.09 1.54
N ASN A 322 1.80 -6.11 1.58
CA ASN A 322 2.98 -6.06 0.74
C ASN A 322 4.05 -7.01 1.27
N PHE A 323 4.33 -8.07 0.52
CA PHE A 323 5.45 -8.97 0.72
C PHE A 323 6.34 -8.96 -0.51
N ILE A 324 7.65 -8.92 -0.30
CA ILE A 324 8.64 -8.86 -1.36
C ILE A 324 9.35 -10.20 -1.46
N ILE A 325 9.46 -10.69 -2.67
CA ILE A 325 10.30 -11.84 -2.99
C ILE A 325 11.73 -11.34 -3.19
N CYS A 326 12.61 -11.69 -2.26
CA CYS A 326 14.03 -11.38 -2.33
C CYS A 326 14.76 -12.51 -3.02
N LYS A 327 15.60 -12.18 -3.97
CA LYS A 327 16.15 -13.08 -4.98
C LYS A 327 17.50 -13.69 -4.59
N ASN A 328 17.70 -14.96 -4.97
CA ASN A 328 18.99 -15.46 -5.40
C ASN A 328 19.14 -15.10 -6.90
N LYS A 329 20.25 -14.46 -7.30
CA LYS A 329 20.50 -13.94 -8.65
C LYS A 329 20.20 -14.96 -9.76
N ARG A 330 20.61 -16.21 -9.57
CA ARG A 330 20.45 -17.32 -10.52
C ARG A 330 18.99 -17.72 -10.77
N LEU A 331 18.18 -17.78 -9.69
CA LEU A 331 16.76 -18.12 -9.77
C LEU A 331 15.94 -17.01 -10.41
N THR A 332 16.34 -15.75 -10.20
CA THR A 332 15.72 -14.57 -10.81
C THR A 332 15.77 -14.58 -12.31
N GLU A 333 16.97 -14.82 -12.86
CA GLU A 333 17.16 -14.86 -14.31
C GLU A 333 16.37 -16.01 -14.94
N THR A 334 16.22 -17.10 -14.20
CA THR A 334 15.42 -18.24 -14.61
C THR A 334 13.91 -17.93 -14.56
N LEU A 335 13.43 -17.29 -13.51
CA LEU A 335 12.01 -16.89 -13.37
C LEU A 335 11.59 -15.77 -14.33
N LYS A 336 12.47 -14.81 -14.63
CA LYS A 336 12.22 -13.79 -15.67
C LYS A 336 12.03 -14.39 -17.06
N LYS A 337 12.71 -15.50 -17.35
CA LYS A 337 12.51 -16.26 -18.60
C LYS A 337 11.17 -16.98 -18.63
N LEU A 338 10.58 -17.29 -17.45
CA LEU A 338 9.25 -17.90 -17.29
C LEU A 338 8.11 -16.89 -17.52
N ASP A 339 8.25 -15.67 -17.05
CA ASP A 339 7.20 -14.63 -17.16
C ASP A 339 6.95 -14.17 -18.60
N ASN A 340 7.94 -14.33 -19.48
CA ASN A 340 7.83 -13.98 -20.90
C ASN A 340 7.22 -15.08 -21.79
N VAL A 341 6.77 -16.18 -21.22
CA VAL A 341 6.20 -17.31 -21.97
C VAL A 341 4.69 -17.35 -21.77
N ASN A 342 3.99 -16.72 -22.69
CA ASN A 342 2.50 -16.66 -22.68
C ASN A 342 1.80 -17.99 -23.00
N GLU A 343 2.52 -19.05 -23.33
CA GLU A 343 1.93 -20.35 -23.61
C GLU A 343 2.88 -21.51 -23.24
N VAL A 344 2.36 -22.42 -22.38
CA VAL A 344 2.71 -23.85 -22.28
C VAL A 344 3.87 -24.26 -21.37
N PRO A 345 3.84 -25.51 -20.89
CA PRO A 345 4.68 -25.99 -19.79
C PRO A 345 6.16 -25.84 -20.10
N LEU A 346 6.80 -25.25 -19.13
CA LEU A 346 8.18 -24.89 -19.21
C LEU A 346 9.02 -25.92 -18.46
N PHE A 347 10.03 -26.44 -19.11
CA PHE A 347 11.10 -27.17 -18.45
C PHE A 347 12.27 -26.23 -18.20
N LEU A 348 12.70 -26.18 -16.97
CA LEU A 348 13.88 -25.43 -16.57
C LEU A 348 15.06 -26.37 -16.43
N ASP A 349 15.98 -26.26 -17.35
CA ASP A 349 17.31 -26.77 -17.14
C ASP A 349 18.10 -25.76 -16.31
N THR A 350 18.09 -25.95 -14.99
CA THR A 350 18.78 -25.07 -14.04
C THR A 350 20.32 -25.17 -14.16
N TYR A 351 20.81 -26.23 -14.75
CA TYR A 351 22.25 -26.43 -14.97
C TYR A 351 22.75 -25.61 -16.17
N ASN A 352 22.02 -25.67 -17.30
CA ASN A 352 22.40 -24.95 -18.53
C ASN A 352 21.72 -23.58 -18.68
N GLN A 353 20.89 -23.15 -17.72
CA GLN A 353 20.14 -21.88 -17.73
C GLN A 353 19.25 -21.70 -18.97
N LYS A 354 18.69 -22.77 -19.50
CA LYS A 354 17.84 -22.75 -20.70
C LYS A 354 16.39 -23.11 -20.33
N ALA A 355 15.47 -22.37 -20.95
CA ALA A 355 14.06 -22.65 -20.90
C ALA A 355 13.57 -23.12 -22.27
N HIS A 356 12.80 -24.20 -22.33
CA HIS A 356 12.32 -24.80 -23.57
C HIS A 356 10.81 -24.82 -23.61
N SER A 357 10.20 -24.26 -24.65
CA SER A 357 8.74 -24.06 -24.75
C SER A 357 8.00 -25.08 -25.62
N LYS A 358 8.67 -25.87 -26.44
CA LYS A 358 7.94 -26.71 -27.45
C LYS A 358 8.49 -28.08 -27.78
N ILE A 359 9.68 -28.48 -27.37
CA ILE A 359 10.24 -29.75 -27.85
C ILE A 359 10.95 -30.51 -26.74
N VAL A 360 10.88 -31.77 -26.85
CA VAL A 360 11.17 -32.82 -25.91
C VAL A 360 12.21 -33.72 -26.49
N GLY A 361 13.23 -33.96 -25.71
CA GLY A 361 14.14 -35.06 -25.98
C GLY A 361 13.52 -36.39 -25.55
N THR A 362 14.06 -37.48 -26.07
CA THR A 362 13.63 -38.84 -25.72
C THR A 362 13.80 -39.12 -24.23
N ILE A 363 12.73 -39.55 -23.57
CA ILE A 363 12.80 -40.02 -22.19
C ILE A 363 13.49 -41.37 -22.19
N THR A 364 14.69 -41.41 -21.67
CA THR A 364 15.35 -42.68 -21.33
C THR A 364 14.92 -43.10 -19.94
N THR A 365 14.94 -44.36 -19.67
CA THR A 365 14.65 -44.95 -18.33
C THR A 365 15.60 -44.46 -17.22
N ARG A 366 16.57 -43.61 -17.58
CA ARG A 366 17.47 -42.88 -16.66
C ARG A 366 17.31 -41.40 -16.91
N VAL A 367 16.57 -40.73 -16.06
CA VAL A 367 16.52 -39.28 -16.01
C VAL A 367 17.83 -38.81 -15.37
N SER A 368 18.79 -38.40 -16.16
CA SER A 368 19.97 -37.68 -15.65
C SER A 368 19.68 -36.19 -15.64
N SER A 369 20.28 -35.48 -14.71
CA SER A 369 20.13 -34.03 -14.49
C SER A 369 20.52 -33.12 -15.67
N SER A 370 20.86 -33.69 -16.81
CA SER A 370 21.39 -32.98 -17.96
C SER A 370 20.52 -32.96 -19.21
N ASN A 371 19.42 -33.74 -19.29
CA ASN A 371 18.60 -33.80 -20.51
C ASN A 371 17.12 -33.60 -20.23
N ASN A 372 16.63 -32.57 -20.82
CA ASN A 372 15.28 -32.06 -20.86
C ASN A 372 14.22 -33.01 -21.30
N SER A 373 12.99 -32.87 -20.76
CA SER A 373 11.95 -33.48 -21.54
C SER A 373 10.54 -33.26 -21.08
N PHE A 374 9.61 -33.33 -21.97
CA PHE A 374 8.21 -33.62 -21.74
C PHE A 374 8.04 -35.01 -21.19
N LEU A 375 7.03 -35.19 -20.40
CA LEU A 375 6.61 -36.51 -20.02
C LEU A 375 5.66 -37.05 -21.11
N LEU A 376 6.17 -37.86 -22.01
CA LEU A 376 5.33 -38.66 -22.89
C LEU A 376 4.94 -39.91 -22.12
N ILE A 377 3.64 -40.03 -21.83
CA ILE A 377 3.10 -41.14 -21.09
C ILE A 377 2.60 -42.19 -22.09
N PRO A 378 3.11 -43.43 -22.09
CA PRO A 378 2.60 -44.46 -22.97
C PRO A 378 1.11 -44.67 -22.77
N GLU A 379 0.36 -44.52 -23.84
CA GLU A 379 -1.10 -44.72 -23.84
C GLU A 379 -1.51 -45.47 -25.08
N ASN A 380 -2.45 -46.40 -24.92
CA ASN A 380 -2.92 -47.26 -26.01
C ASN A 380 -3.90 -46.49 -26.91
N THR A 381 -3.38 -45.48 -27.59
CA THR A 381 -4.07 -44.66 -28.60
C THR A 381 -3.37 -44.83 -29.94
N LYS A 382 -3.98 -44.38 -31.04
CA LYS A 382 -3.32 -44.36 -32.37
C LYS A 382 -1.98 -43.65 -32.37
N LYS A 383 -1.78 -42.66 -31.44
CA LYS A 383 -0.54 -41.90 -31.26
C LYS A 383 0.49 -42.61 -30.37
N GLY A 384 0.08 -43.66 -29.64
CA GLY A 384 0.91 -44.46 -28.74
C GLY A 384 1.29 -43.79 -27.43
N TYR A 385 0.97 -42.50 -27.25
CA TYR A 385 1.31 -41.75 -26.05
C TYR A 385 0.35 -40.55 -25.84
N ALA A 386 0.28 -40.10 -24.59
CA ALA A 386 -0.31 -38.83 -24.19
C ALA A 386 0.77 -37.84 -23.75
N GLU A 387 0.62 -36.59 -24.12
CA GLU A 387 1.52 -35.50 -23.73
C GLU A 387 1.04 -34.94 -22.38
N ALA A 388 1.83 -35.16 -21.34
CA ALA A 388 1.54 -34.64 -20.01
C ALA A 388 2.12 -33.26 -19.80
N LYS A 389 1.33 -32.38 -19.18
CA LYS A 389 1.70 -31.01 -18.80
C LYS A 389 1.86 -30.92 -17.28
N VAL A 390 2.58 -29.90 -16.85
CA VAL A 390 2.67 -29.60 -15.41
C VAL A 390 1.26 -29.44 -14.83
N GLY A 391 1.00 -30.19 -13.74
CA GLY A 391 -0.31 -30.24 -13.11
C GLY A 391 -1.27 -31.30 -13.62
N ASP A 392 -0.92 -32.02 -14.65
CA ASP A 392 -1.70 -33.19 -15.06
C ASP A 392 -1.48 -34.34 -14.08
N GLY A 393 -2.55 -35.02 -13.71
CA GLY A 393 -2.50 -36.26 -12.91
C GLY A 393 -2.17 -37.47 -13.77
N VAL A 394 -1.28 -38.32 -13.28
CA VAL A 394 -0.80 -39.49 -13.99
C VAL A 394 -0.95 -40.74 -13.12
N HIS A 395 -1.44 -41.82 -13.70
CA HIS A 395 -1.35 -43.15 -13.08
C HIS A 395 0.04 -43.75 -13.30
N ILE A 396 0.84 -43.88 -12.25
CA ILE A 396 2.25 -44.31 -12.34
C ILE A 396 2.48 -45.80 -12.08
N ASN A 397 1.56 -46.48 -11.45
CA ASN A 397 1.78 -47.89 -11.00
C ASN A 397 0.59 -48.80 -11.32
N ARG A 398 0.06 -48.70 -12.55
CA ARG A 398 -1.02 -49.54 -13.03
C ARG A 398 -0.64 -50.23 -14.34
N PRO A 399 0.07 -51.35 -14.29
CA PRO A 399 0.59 -52.04 -15.48
C PRO A 399 -0.51 -52.52 -16.45
N HIS A 400 -1.75 -52.62 -15.98
CA HIS A 400 -2.88 -53.05 -16.81
C HIS A 400 -3.74 -51.92 -17.36
N GLN A 401 -3.53 -50.65 -16.93
CA GLN A 401 -4.29 -49.52 -17.44
C GLN A 401 -3.63 -48.97 -18.69
N LYS A 402 -4.19 -49.29 -19.85
CA LYS A 402 -3.65 -48.89 -21.17
C LYS A 402 -4.28 -47.65 -21.77
N ARG A 403 -5.34 -47.08 -21.16
CA ARG A 403 -6.04 -45.84 -21.60
C ARG A 403 -6.38 -44.97 -20.40
N GLY A 404 -6.46 -43.67 -20.60
CA GLY A 404 -6.81 -42.73 -19.55
C GLY A 404 -5.75 -42.63 -18.44
N VAL A 405 -4.48 -42.87 -18.79
CA VAL A 405 -3.35 -42.80 -17.86
C VAL A 405 -3.07 -41.38 -17.45
N LEU A 406 -3.41 -40.43 -18.33
CA LEU A 406 -3.24 -38.99 -18.11
C LEU A 406 -4.60 -38.30 -17.93
N GLN A 407 -4.75 -37.49 -16.88
CA GLN A 407 -5.91 -36.61 -16.69
C GLN A 407 -5.45 -35.15 -16.73
N LYS A 408 -5.88 -34.43 -17.75
CA LYS A 408 -5.47 -33.04 -17.99
C LYS A 408 -6.07 -32.10 -16.96
N GLY A 409 -5.19 -31.36 -16.26
CA GLY A 409 -5.57 -30.35 -15.28
C GLY A 409 -6.29 -30.88 -14.04
N MET A 410 -6.30 -32.19 -13.80
CA MET A 410 -7.00 -32.83 -12.68
C MET A 410 -6.12 -33.90 -12.05
N ILE A 411 -6.28 -34.09 -10.75
CA ILE A 411 -5.72 -35.25 -10.02
C ILE A 411 -6.81 -36.31 -9.88
N GLN A 412 -6.47 -37.57 -10.12
CA GLN A 412 -7.36 -38.68 -9.92
C GLN A 412 -7.80 -38.75 -8.46
N THR A 413 -8.94 -39.41 -8.20
CA THR A 413 -9.48 -39.61 -6.85
C THR A 413 -8.43 -40.27 -5.95
N ILE A 414 -8.09 -39.60 -4.87
CA ILE A 414 -7.11 -40.08 -3.89
C ILE A 414 -7.71 -41.23 -3.09
N LYS A 415 -7.05 -42.40 -3.16
CA LYS A 415 -7.36 -43.55 -2.34
C LYS A 415 -6.41 -43.60 -1.13
N THR A 416 -6.75 -44.42 -0.14
CA THR A 416 -5.95 -44.63 1.08
C THR A 416 -4.54 -45.17 0.82
N SER A 417 -4.30 -45.81 -0.33
CA SER A 417 -2.97 -46.16 -0.83
C SER A 417 -2.63 -45.30 -2.04
N CYS A 418 -1.85 -44.24 -1.85
CA CYS A 418 -1.51 -43.27 -2.90
C CYS A 418 -0.35 -43.70 -3.82
N ASP A 419 -0.08 -44.98 -3.96
CA ASP A 419 1.12 -45.47 -4.65
C ASP A 419 1.02 -45.42 -6.17
N ASP A 420 -0.18 -45.23 -6.72
CA ASP A 420 -0.46 -45.31 -8.15
C ASP A 420 -0.78 -43.97 -8.83
N ILE A 421 -0.67 -42.86 -8.10
CA ILE A 421 -0.98 -41.51 -8.61
C ILE A 421 0.25 -40.60 -8.57
N GLY A 422 0.54 -39.95 -9.68
CA GLY A 422 1.57 -38.96 -9.81
C GLY A 422 1.03 -37.66 -10.34
N VAL A 423 1.76 -36.58 -10.08
CA VAL A 423 1.51 -35.25 -10.66
C VAL A 423 2.76 -34.78 -11.37
N VAL A 424 2.59 -34.19 -12.54
CA VAL A 424 3.72 -33.64 -13.28
C VAL A 424 4.23 -32.40 -12.57
N VAL A 425 5.49 -32.37 -12.17
CA VAL A 425 6.13 -31.30 -11.42
C VAL A 425 7.20 -30.62 -12.26
N ILE A 426 7.54 -29.36 -11.92
CA ILE A 426 8.58 -28.60 -12.61
C ILE A 426 9.99 -29.11 -12.26
N GLY A 427 10.18 -29.71 -11.09
CA GLY A 427 11.48 -30.18 -10.59
C GLY A 427 11.47 -30.43 -9.09
N GLY A 428 12.62 -30.52 -8.46
CA GLY A 428 12.80 -30.68 -7.03
C GLY A 428 13.94 -29.84 -6.47
N ILE A 429 13.90 -29.58 -5.16
CA ILE A 429 14.86 -28.68 -4.48
C ILE A 429 16.00 -29.44 -3.80
N GLY A 430 15.95 -30.70 -3.66
CA GLY A 430 17.00 -31.51 -3.02
C GLY A 430 17.24 -32.81 -3.77
N GLU A 431 18.49 -33.13 -4.06
CA GLU A 431 18.86 -34.39 -4.68
C GLU A 431 19.35 -35.35 -3.58
N LYS A 432 18.68 -36.54 -3.45
CA LYS A 432 19.32 -37.69 -2.84
C LYS A 432 19.72 -38.67 -3.94
N LYS A 433 21.00 -38.92 -4.05
CA LYS A 433 21.50 -40.01 -4.91
C LYS A 433 21.19 -41.34 -4.26
N SER A 434 20.43 -42.15 -4.92
CA SER A 434 20.23 -43.55 -4.58
C SER A 434 20.88 -44.44 -5.64
N ASN A 435 21.08 -45.70 -5.34
CA ASN A 435 21.64 -46.69 -6.31
C ASN A 435 20.80 -46.81 -7.60
N ASN A 436 19.57 -46.29 -7.59
CA ASN A 436 18.62 -46.33 -8.73
C ASN A 436 18.37 -44.95 -9.40
N GLY A 437 19.20 -43.94 -9.13
CA GLY A 437 19.06 -42.58 -9.70
C GLY A 437 18.62 -41.54 -8.69
N THR A 438 18.41 -40.29 -9.16
CA THR A 438 18.01 -39.17 -8.31
C THR A 438 16.53 -39.25 -8.00
N GLN A 439 16.18 -39.35 -6.72
CA GLN A 439 14.79 -39.25 -6.25
C GLN A 439 14.59 -37.99 -5.44
N TRP A 440 13.51 -37.26 -5.75
CA TRP A 440 13.03 -36.18 -4.91
C TRP A 440 11.91 -36.66 -4.00
N PHE A 441 12.03 -36.37 -2.71
CA PHE A 441 10.90 -36.60 -1.80
C PHE A 441 9.70 -35.76 -2.23
N LEU A 442 8.49 -36.19 -1.94
CA LEU A 442 7.26 -35.46 -2.23
C LEU A 442 7.32 -34.02 -1.73
N GLN A 443 7.94 -33.78 -0.57
CA GLN A 443 8.14 -32.49 0.07
C GLN A 443 9.14 -31.58 -0.64
N ASP A 444 10.01 -32.11 -1.48
CA ASP A 444 11.07 -31.36 -2.20
C ASP A 444 10.68 -31.06 -3.65
N ARG A 445 9.49 -31.44 -4.08
CA ARG A 445 9.01 -31.21 -5.44
C ARG A 445 8.47 -29.81 -5.60
N VAL A 446 8.75 -29.19 -6.74
CA VAL A 446 8.28 -27.85 -7.11
C VAL A 446 7.08 -28.00 -8.03
N TYR A 447 5.98 -27.34 -7.67
CA TYR A 447 4.74 -27.33 -8.44
C TYR A 447 4.49 -25.97 -9.07
N ASP A 448 3.70 -25.93 -10.16
CA ASP A 448 3.22 -24.70 -10.75
C ASP A 448 2.36 -23.93 -9.73
N ASN A 449 2.42 -22.58 -9.78
CA ASN A 449 1.69 -21.71 -8.88
C ASN A 449 0.15 -21.81 -8.99
N LYS A 450 -0.35 -22.47 -10.04
CA LYS A 450 -1.79 -22.67 -10.28
C LYS A 450 -2.31 -23.99 -9.69
N ILE A 451 -1.42 -24.86 -9.24
CA ILE A 451 -1.77 -26.21 -8.81
C ILE A 451 -1.14 -26.49 -7.46
N SER A 452 -1.94 -26.88 -6.50
CA SER A 452 -1.49 -27.43 -5.23
C SER A 452 -1.83 -28.92 -5.19
N PRO A 453 -0.87 -29.81 -4.83
CA PRO A 453 -1.19 -31.20 -4.59
C PRO A 453 -2.15 -31.34 -3.40
N ALA A 454 -2.91 -32.43 -3.37
CA ALA A 454 -3.74 -32.73 -2.22
C ALA A 454 -2.88 -32.89 -0.97
N ILE A 455 -3.23 -32.16 0.08
CA ILE A 455 -2.49 -32.14 1.35
C ILE A 455 -2.89 -33.37 2.14
N CYS A 456 -1.96 -34.29 2.33
CA CYS A 456 -2.11 -35.37 3.33
C CYS A 456 -1.40 -34.99 4.64
N THR A 457 -1.76 -35.61 5.73
CA THR A 457 -1.29 -35.28 7.09
C THR A 457 0.23 -35.35 7.29
N SER A 458 0.96 -36.01 6.38
CA SER A 458 2.43 -36.09 6.37
C SER A 458 3.10 -35.26 5.27
N PHE A 459 2.33 -34.44 4.54
CA PHE A 459 2.85 -33.64 3.43
C PHE A 459 3.20 -32.21 3.88
N ASN A 460 4.47 -31.89 3.84
CA ASN A 460 4.97 -30.55 4.06
C ASN A 460 5.38 -29.94 2.71
N PRO A 461 4.54 -29.12 2.07
CA PRO A 461 4.84 -28.59 0.74
C PRO A 461 5.97 -27.57 0.83
N TYR A 462 7.18 -27.97 0.52
CA TYR A 462 8.29 -27.06 0.29
C TYR A 462 8.11 -26.38 -1.06
N PHE A 463 7.40 -25.26 -1.05
CA PHE A 463 7.46 -24.35 -2.17
C PHE A 463 8.83 -23.67 -2.17
N LEU A 464 9.46 -23.49 -3.31
CA LEU A 464 10.60 -22.61 -3.64
C LEU A 464 11.33 -21.86 -2.47
N THR A 465 11.12 -22.27 -1.20
CA THR A 465 11.49 -21.51 -0.01
C THR A 465 12.99 -21.58 0.30
N LYS A 466 13.69 -22.67 -0.07
CA LYS A 466 15.14 -22.77 0.17
C LYS A 466 15.97 -21.75 -0.62
N HIS A 467 15.44 -21.19 -1.70
CA HIS A 467 16.13 -20.25 -2.59
C HIS A 467 15.43 -18.90 -2.74
N LEU A 468 14.16 -18.80 -2.32
CA LEU A 468 13.39 -17.55 -2.28
C LEU A 468 13.15 -17.15 -0.84
N ARG A 469 13.65 -15.99 -0.47
CA ARG A 469 13.32 -15.38 0.81
C ARG A 469 12.18 -14.39 0.60
N ILE A 470 11.10 -14.56 1.32
CA ILE A 470 9.96 -13.64 1.29
C ILE A 470 10.01 -12.79 2.54
N ARG A 471 9.90 -11.48 2.39
CA ARG A 471 9.87 -10.54 3.50
C ARG A 471 8.75 -9.53 3.37
N LYS A 472 8.36 -8.96 4.49
CA LYS A 472 7.54 -7.75 4.54
C LYS A 472 8.37 -6.50 4.26
N LEU A 473 7.71 -5.42 3.85
CA LEU A 473 8.34 -4.10 3.78
C LEU A 473 8.79 -3.67 5.18
N THR A 474 9.91 -2.95 5.25
CA THR A 474 10.33 -2.26 6.47
C THR A 474 9.45 -1.02 6.74
N PRO A 475 9.41 -0.48 7.95
CA PRO A 475 8.72 0.78 8.22
C PRO A 475 9.29 1.95 7.41
N CYS A 476 10.62 1.98 7.18
CA CYS A 476 11.29 2.97 6.35
C CYS A 476 10.81 2.91 4.89
N GLU A 477 10.78 1.72 4.31
CA GLU A 477 10.27 1.51 2.96
C GLU A 477 8.80 1.94 2.83
N CYS A 478 7.98 1.72 3.88
CA CYS A 478 6.60 2.20 3.89
C CYS A 478 6.52 3.73 3.90
N TYR A 479 7.38 4.42 4.66
CA TYR A 479 7.46 5.88 4.63
C TYR A 479 7.89 6.40 3.26
N LYS A 480 8.94 5.83 2.65
CA LYS A 480 9.38 6.17 1.28
C LYS A 480 8.25 6.01 0.27
N LEU A 481 7.51 4.91 0.32
CA LEU A 481 6.36 4.66 -0.55
C LEU A 481 5.15 5.56 -0.26
N MET A 482 5.13 6.26 0.87
CA MET A 482 4.17 7.34 1.15
C MET A 482 4.70 8.72 0.77
N GLY A 483 5.94 8.80 0.28
CA GLY A 483 6.57 10.04 -0.13
C GLY A 483 7.23 10.82 1.02
N PHE A 484 7.46 10.19 2.17
CA PHE A 484 8.30 10.72 3.25
C PHE A 484 9.74 10.28 3.06
N THR A 485 10.68 11.07 3.56
CA THR A 485 12.12 10.79 3.46
C THR A 485 12.57 9.79 4.50
N GLN A 486 13.77 9.21 4.31
CA GLN A 486 14.43 8.41 5.32
C GLN A 486 14.64 9.20 6.62
N ARG A 487 14.97 10.48 6.52
CA ARG A 487 15.13 11.39 7.69
C ARG A 487 13.85 11.53 8.50
N ASP A 488 12.69 11.63 7.83
CA ASP A 488 11.38 11.69 8.50
C ASP A 488 11.11 10.40 9.27
N TYR A 489 11.40 9.24 8.66
CA TYR A 489 11.32 7.94 9.33
C TYR A 489 12.25 7.86 10.55
N GLU A 490 13.54 8.23 10.41
CA GLU A 490 14.53 8.14 11.48
C GLU A 490 14.15 9.00 12.69
N ARG A 491 13.56 10.19 12.45
CA ARG A 491 13.05 11.04 13.53
C ARG A 491 11.92 10.36 14.31
N CYS A 492 10.98 9.73 13.60
CA CYS A 492 9.88 8.99 14.24
C CYS A 492 10.35 7.70 14.92
N ALA A 493 11.31 6.97 14.36
CA ALA A 493 11.82 5.72 14.89
C ALA A 493 12.53 5.88 16.24
N LYS A 494 13.01 7.09 16.57
CA LYS A 494 13.60 7.41 17.89
C LYS A 494 12.59 7.40 19.03
N ILE A 495 11.31 7.62 18.73
CA ILE A 495 10.27 7.86 19.75
C ILE A 495 9.08 6.90 19.64
N GLN A 496 9.05 6.05 18.62
CA GLN A 496 7.90 5.21 18.33
C GLN A 496 8.28 3.78 17.94
N SER A 497 7.33 2.86 18.15
CA SER A 497 7.47 1.47 17.72
C SER A 497 7.26 1.31 16.23
N ASN A 498 7.84 0.24 15.63
CA ASN A 498 7.59 -0.11 14.23
C ASN A 498 6.10 -0.32 13.92
N ALA A 499 5.32 -0.87 14.87
CA ALA A 499 3.87 -1.06 14.69
C ALA A 499 3.15 0.27 14.53
N THR A 500 3.51 1.28 15.33
CA THR A 500 2.99 2.64 15.24
C THR A 500 3.34 3.27 13.89
N ILE A 501 4.60 3.14 13.47
CA ILE A 501 5.08 3.71 12.20
C ILE A 501 4.36 3.07 10.99
N TYR A 502 4.14 1.74 10.99
CA TYR A 502 3.32 1.09 9.96
C TYR A 502 1.90 1.63 9.92
N HIS A 503 1.31 1.85 11.10
CA HIS A 503 -0.05 2.40 11.21
C HIS A 503 -0.11 3.79 10.59
N GLN A 504 0.81 4.66 10.95
CA GLN A 504 0.89 6.02 10.44
C GLN A 504 1.12 6.07 8.92
N ALA A 505 2.01 5.22 8.40
CA ALA A 505 2.18 5.09 6.94
C ALA A 505 0.88 4.67 6.25
N GLY A 506 0.13 3.75 6.84
CA GLY A 506 -1.15 3.27 6.29
C GLY A 506 -2.23 4.34 6.25
N ASP A 507 -2.31 5.18 7.29
CA ASP A 507 -3.32 6.25 7.41
C ASP A 507 -2.93 7.52 6.64
N SER A 508 -1.65 7.70 6.31
CA SER A 508 -1.17 8.92 5.66
C SER A 508 -1.61 9.03 4.18
N ILE A 509 -1.51 10.25 3.66
CA ILE A 509 -1.69 10.57 2.24
C ILE A 509 -0.33 10.51 1.53
N VAL A 510 -0.31 10.09 0.26
CA VAL A 510 0.93 10.10 -0.53
C VAL A 510 1.34 11.53 -0.86
N VAL A 511 2.50 11.94 -0.38
CA VAL A 511 2.99 13.33 -0.45
C VAL A 511 3.08 13.82 -1.90
N THR A 512 3.53 12.99 -2.85
CA THR A 512 3.68 13.41 -4.26
C THR A 512 2.35 13.74 -4.93
N VAL A 513 1.25 13.08 -4.54
CA VAL A 513 -0.10 13.44 -5.01
C VAL A 513 -0.48 14.84 -4.52
N LEU A 514 -0.17 15.16 -3.26
CA LEU A 514 -0.42 16.48 -2.68
C LEU A 514 0.47 17.56 -3.30
N ILE A 515 1.75 17.24 -3.58
CA ILE A 515 2.64 18.15 -4.33
C ILE A 515 2.02 18.52 -5.68
N ALA A 516 1.44 17.55 -6.39
CA ALA A 516 0.80 17.81 -7.68
C ALA A 516 -0.46 18.70 -7.52
N ILE A 517 -1.30 18.45 -6.52
CA ILE A 517 -2.51 19.25 -6.27
C ILE A 517 -2.14 20.69 -5.85
N PHE A 518 -1.26 20.83 -4.85
CA PHE A 518 -0.83 22.16 -4.40
C PHE A 518 0.01 22.88 -5.45
N GLY A 519 0.81 22.14 -6.25
CA GLY A 519 1.55 22.74 -7.38
C GLY A 519 0.62 23.38 -8.41
N LYS A 520 -0.54 22.75 -8.68
CA LYS A 520 -1.59 23.36 -9.54
C LYS A 520 -2.14 24.65 -8.92
N LEU A 521 -2.41 24.65 -7.62
CA LEU A 521 -2.93 25.83 -6.90
C LEU A 521 -1.89 26.95 -6.77
N LEU A 522 -0.61 26.62 -6.77
CA LEU A 522 0.51 27.58 -6.66
C LEU A 522 1.05 28.02 -8.02
N GLY A 523 0.61 27.41 -9.13
CA GLY A 523 1.17 27.67 -10.45
C GLY A 523 2.62 27.20 -10.62
N ILE A 524 3.03 26.16 -9.85
CA ILE A 524 4.38 25.58 -9.86
C ILE A 524 4.41 24.36 -10.77
N ASP A 525 5.51 24.17 -11.48
CA ASP A 525 5.77 22.94 -12.24
C ASP A 525 6.01 21.76 -11.28
N TYR A 526 4.90 21.14 -10.88
CA TYR A 526 4.91 20.01 -9.94
C TYR A 526 5.61 18.77 -10.52
N ASP A 527 5.61 18.58 -11.85
CA ASP A 527 6.24 17.44 -12.50
C ASP A 527 7.75 17.45 -12.25
N LYS A 528 8.38 18.60 -12.45
CA LYS A 528 9.79 18.80 -12.16
C LYS A 528 10.09 18.62 -10.67
N VAL A 529 9.32 19.28 -9.79
CA VAL A 529 9.52 19.21 -8.33
C VAL A 529 9.41 17.77 -7.82
N ILE A 530 8.40 16.99 -8.26
CA ILE A 530 8.22 15.61 -7.84
C ILE A 530 9.41 14.74 -8.28
N LYS A 531 9.87 14.89 -9.52
CA LYS A 531 11.02 14.12 -10.04
C LYS A 531 12.29 14.40 -9.24
N GLU A 532 12.59 15.68 -9.00
CA GLU A 532 13.75 16.09 -8.21
C GLU A 532 13.65 15.58 -6.76
N TYR A 533 12.47 15.70 -6.14
CA TYR A 533 12.22 15.25 -4.77
C TYR A 533 12.37 13.74 -4.61
N VAL A 534 11.75 12.95 -5.48
CA VAL A 534 11.83 11.49 -5.39
C VAL A 534 13.26 11.03 -5.61
N LYS A 535 13.93 11.56 -6.62
CA LYS A 535 15.33 11.22 -6.94
C LYS A 535 16.30 11.62 -5.82
N GLY A 536 16.24 12.86 -5.36
CA GLY A 536 17.19 13.44 -4.41
C GLY A 536 16.93 13.06 -2.95
N GLU A 537 15.67 13.18 -2.50
CA GLU A 537 15.35 13.09 -1.06
C GLU A 537 14.83 11.70 -0.66
N ILE A 538 14.07 11.03 -1.51
CA ILE A 538 13.49 9.72 -1.18
C ILE A 538 14.47 8.59 -1.50
N LEU A 539 15.04 8.59 -2.71
CA LEU A 539 15.95 7.54 -3.18
C LEU A 539 17.42 7.83 -2.83
N ASN A 540 17.74 9.07 -2.43
CA ASN A 540 19.11 9.51 -2.09
C ASN A 540 20.14 9.28 -3.23
N GLU A 541 19.72 9.35 -4.49
CA GLU A 541 20.61 9.09 -5.65
C GLU A 541 21.81 10.07 -5.74
N SER A 542 21.65 11.27 -5.18
CA SER A 542 22.72 12.28 -5.14
C SER A 542 23.92 11.90 -4.25
N LYS A 543 23.78 10.92 -3.35
CA LYS A 543 24.87 10.43 -2.48
C LYS A 543 25.73 9.34 -3.12
N TYR A 544 25.36 8.85 -4.31
CA TYR A 544 26.04 7.74 -4.97
C TYR A 544 26.80 8.14 -6.25
N ASN A 545 26.85 9.43 -6.57
CA ASN A 545 27.66 9.98 -7.70
C ASN A 545 28.96 10.64 -7.21
N ILE A 546 29.62 10.05 -6.20
CA ILE A 546 31.00 10.39 -5.82
C ILE A 546 31.86 9.15 -5.92
#